data_d6a0671401ea07565aaaf5f86dbbe60c
#
_entry.id   d6a0671401ea07565aaaf5f86dbbe60c
#
_cell.length_a   1.000
_cell.length_b   1.000
_cell.length_c   1.000
_cell.angle_alpha   90.00
_cell.angle_beta   90.00
_cell.angle_gamma   90.00
#
_symmetry.space_group_name_H-M   'P 1'
#
loop_
_entity.id
_entity.type
_entity.pdbx_description
1 polymer ?
#
loop_
_entity_poly.entity_id
_entity_poly.type
_entity_poly.pdbx_seq_one_letter_code
_entity_poly.pdbx_strand_id
1 'polypeptide(L)'
;MIASAAPTSVAARSNWRRSVAMDARPLMANGVLYTTAGTRRAVAALDPETGEELWIHGEHEGPRGAVAPRRLSGRGLAYWTDGKEERILYVTPGYRLVALNAKTGMRIPTFGDDGIVDLKQNIDQEIDPMSGEIGLHATPTVAGNVVVVGAAHRWGGVPTGKANVKGHIRGFDVRTGKR
;
A
#
# COMPACT_ATOMS: atom_id res chain seq x y z
N MET A 1 14.37 48.95 -16.10
CA MET A 1 13.27 48.02 -16.09
C MET A 1 13.78 46.65 -16.56
N ILE A 2 14.03 45.74 -15.64
CA ILE A 2 14.48 44.38 -15.95
C ILE A 2 13.36 43.48 -15.51
N ALA A 3 12.70 42.85 -16.49
CA ALA A 3 11.66 41.88 -16.25
C ALA A 3 12.31 40.58 -15.75
N SER A 4 11.98 40.17 -14.52
CA SER A 4 12.34 38.91 -13.95
C SER A 4 11.43 37.83 -14.57
N ALA A 5 12.00 36.93 -15.37
CA ALA A 5 11.31 35.76 -15.86
C ALA A 5 11.23 34.71 -14.73
N ALA A 6 10.02 34.33 -14.34
CA ALA A 6 9.79 33.19 -13.45
C ALA A 6 10.24 31.89 -14.11
N PRO A 7 10.90 30.97 -13.40
CA PRO A 7 11.29 29.68 -13.97
C PRO A 7 10.05 28.81 -14.20
N THR A 8 9.83 28.43 -15.44
CA THR A 8 8.81 27.48 -15.85
C THR A 8 9.18 26.09 -15.34
N SER A 9 8.60 25.65 -14.24
CA SER A 9 8.78 24.32 -13.66
C SER A 9 7.96 23.23 -14.38
N VAL A 10 8.12 23.11 -15.68
CA VAL A 10 7.44 22.06 -16.49
C VAL A 10 8.19 20.72 -16.41
N ALA A 11 9.47 20.71 -16.05
CA ALA A 11 10.30 19.51 -16.05
C ALA A 11 10.05 18.55 -14.87
N ALA A 12 9.53 19.05 -13.74
CA ALA A 12 9.25 18.19 -12.57
C ALA A 12 7.94 17.40 -12.69
N ARG A 13 7.02 17.80 -13.57
CA ARG A 13 5.70 17.17 -13.74
C ARG A 13 5.70 15.92 -14.59
N SER A 14 6.78 15.56 -15.26
CA SER A 14 6.76 14.47 -16.25
C SER A 14 7.25 13.11 -15.75
N ASN A 15 7.91 13.03 -14.61
CA ASN A 15 8.53 11.76 -14.17
C ASN A 15 7.57 10.78 -13.49
N TRP A 16 6.47 11.22 -12.89
CA TRP A 16 5.50 10.30 -12.30
C TRP A 16 4.63 9.60 -13.35
N ARG A 17 4.37 10.23 -14.50
CA ARG A 17 3.56 9.65 -15.59
C ARG A 17 4.16 8.39 -16.21
N ARG A 18 5.47 8.19 -16.13
CA ARG A 18 6.14 7.01 -16.70
C ARG A 18 6.13 5.79 -15.79
N SER A 19 5.95 5.96 -14.48
CA SER A 19 5.93 4.86 -13.52
C SER A 19 4.51 4.32 -13.24
N VAL A 20 3.47 4.97 -13.75
CA VAL A 20 2.06 4.61 -13.53
C VAL A 20 1.57 3.49 -14.47
N ALA A 21 2.36 3.06 -15.42
CA ALA A 21 1.94 2.14 -16.49
C ALA A 21 1.71 0.68 -16.06
N MET A 22 1.69 0.35 -14.77
CA MET A 22 1.54 -1.04 -14.35
C MET A 22 0.55 -1.18 -13.19
N ASP A 23 -0.64 -1.69 -13.47
CA ASP A 23 -1.67 -2.17 -12.53
C ASP A 23 -2.04 -1.24 -11.35
N ALA A 24 -1.83 0.06 -11.47
CA ALA A 24 -2.38 1.00 -10.52
C ALA A 24 -3.92 0.95 -10.62
N ARG A 25 -4.56 0.64 -9.51
CA ARG A 25 -6.03 0.71 -9.39
C ARG A 25 -6.35 1.95 -8.57
N PRO A 26 -6.66 3.08 -9.24
CA PRO A 26 -7.01 4.30 -8.54
C PRO A 26 -8.34 4.12 -7.80
N LEU A 27 -8.46 4.79 -6.67
CA LEU A 27 -9.63 4.79 -5.82
C LEU A 27 -10.12 6.23 -5.66
N MET A 28 -11.38 6.48 -5.97
CA MET A 28 -12.04 7.76 -5.69
C MET A 28 -12.84 7.65 -4.39
N ALA A 29 -12.58 8.57 -3.46
CA ALA A 29 -13.39 8.71 -2.25
C ALA A 29 -13.44 10.18 -1.82
N ASN A 30 -14.63 10.67 -1.49
CA ASN A 30 -14.88 12.03 -1.00
C ASN A 30 -14.17 13.14 -1.81
N GLY A 31 -14.21 13.03 -3.14
CA GLY A 31 -13.62 14.04 -4.05
C GLY A 31 -12.09 13.97 -4.16
N VAL A 32 -11.43 12.96 -3.59
CA VAL A 32 -9.99 12.76 -3.68
C VAL A 32 -9.67 11.50 -4.47
N LEU A 33 -8.68 11.58 -5.36
CA LEU A 33 -8.18 10.46 -6.12
C LEU A 33 -6.93 9.87 -5.43
N TYR A 34 -7.04 8.64 -4.95
CA TYR A 34 -5.93 7.91 -4.36
C TYR A 34 -5.35 6.90 -5.34
N THR A 35 -4.03 6.82 -5.40
CA THR A 35 -3.34 5.86 -6.28
C THR A 35 -2.02 5.40 -5.66
N THR A 36 -1.47 4.30 -6.18
CA THR A 36 -0.13 3.85 -5.82
C THR A 36 0.85 4.07 -6.96
N ALA A 37 2.08 4.40 -6.63
CA ALA A 37 3.15 4.65 -7.59
C ALA A 37 4.47 3.95 -7.22
N GLY A 38 5.30 3.71 -8.22
CA GLY A 38 6.63 3.16 -8.04
C GLY A 38 6.66 1.71 -7.54
N THR A 39 7.83 1.13 -7.49
CA THR A 39 8.05 -0.27 -7.05
C THR A 39 7.88 -0.46 -5.54
N ARG A 40 7.92 0.63 -4.77
CA ARG A 40 7.72 0.64 -3.32
C ARG A 40 6.25 0.83 -2.91
N ARG A 41 5.34 0.96 -3.87
CA ARG A 41 3.91 1.25 -3.62
C ARG A 41 3.70 2.50 -2.78
N ALA A 42 4.38 3.60 -3.11
CA ALA A 42 4.04 4.88 -2.51
C ALA A 42 2.57 5.20 -2.80
N VAL A 43 1.84 5.67 -1.80
CA VAL A 43 0.43 6.09 -1.92
C VAL A 43 0.42 7.59 -2.15
N ALA A 44 -0.31 8.06 -3.14
CA ALA A 44 -0.53 9.47 -3.42
C ALA A 44 -2.02 9.79 -3.38
N ALA A 45 -2.37 10.94 -2.83
CA ALA A 45 -3.67 11.57 -2.96
C ALA A 45 -3.55 12.77 -3.91
N LEU A 46 -4.45 12.82 -4.86
CA LEU A 46 -4.46 13.83 -5.91
C LEU A 46 -5.82 14.52 -5.96
N ASP A 47 -5.80 15.78 -6.28
CA ASP A 47 -7.00 16.49 -6.73
C ASP A 47 -7.40 15.91 -8.10
N PRO A 48 -8.64 15.40 -8.27
CA PRO A 48 -9.03 14.74 -9.51
C PRO A 48 -9.25 15.72 -10.69
N GLU A 49 -9.51 16.99 -10.42
CA GLU A 49 -9.76 17.99 -11.45
C GLU A 49 -8.44 18.57 -12.00
N THR A 50 -7.51 18.88 -11.10
CA THR A 50 -6.25 19.53 -11.46
C THR A 50 -5.10 18.54 -11.62
N GLY A 51 -5.19 17.37 -10.99
CA GLY A 51 -4.10 16.39 -10.87
C GLY A 51 -3.00 16.85 -9.91
N GLU A 52 -3.26 17.86 -9.09
CA GLU A 52 -2.31 18.35 -8.08
C GLU A 52 -2.14 17.31 -6.97
N GLU A 53 -0.90 17.14 -6.50
CA GLU A 53 -0.58 16.27 -5.38
C GLU A 53 -0.99 16.93 -4.07
N LEU A 54 -1.91 16.30 -3.34
CA LEU A 54 -2.34 16.73 -2.01
C LEU A 54 -1.38 16.21 -0.94
N TRP A 55 -0.98 14.93 -1.06
CA TRP A 55 0.03 14.30 -0.23
C TRP A 55 0.56 13.03 -0.86
N ILE A 56 1.75 12.62 -0.44
CA ILE A 56 2.37 11.33 -0.79
C ILE A 56 2.93 10.66 0.46
N HIS A 57 2.74 9.36 0.56
CA HIS A 57 3.27 8.51 1.62
C HIS A 57 4.04 7.32 1.04
N GLY A 58 5.18 6.98 1.61
CA GLY A 58 5.96 5.84 1.18
C GLY A 58 6.70 5.18 2.34
N GLU A 59 6.65 3.84 2.38
CA GLU A 59 7.39 3.05 3.36
C GLU A 59 8.78 2.65 2.85
N HIS A 60 9.76 2.76 3.74
CA HIS A 60 11.13 2.30 3.50
C HIS A 60 11.33 0.92 4.13
N GLU A 61 11.19 -0.13 3.34
CA GLU A 61 11.29 -1.51 3.83
C GLU A 61 12.67 -2.16 3.61
N GLY A 62 13.59 -1.44 2.97
CA GLY A 62 14.94 -1.93 2.70
C GLY A 62 14.98 -3.28 2.00
N PRO A 63 15.85 -4.21 2.46
CA PRO A 63 15.98 -5.55 1.88
C PRO A 63 14.67 -6.35 1.88
N ARG A 64 13.84 -6.21 2.91
CA ARG A 64 12.54 -6.89 3.01
C ARG A 64 11.63 -6.56 1.82
N GLY A 65 11.54 -5.30 1.46
CA GLY A 65 10.77 -4.86 0.28
C GLY A 65 11.42 -5.28 -1.04
N ALA A 66 12.75 -5.34 -1.08
CA ALA A 66 13.50 -5.70 -2.29
C ALA A 66 13.32 -7.18 -2.68
N VAL A 67 13.23 -8.09 -1.72
CA VAL A 67 13.03 -9.53 -1.95
C VAL A 67 11.57 -9.93 -2.10
N ALA A 68 10.63 -9.00 -1.93
CA ALA A 68 9.20 -9.28 -1.95
C ALA A 68 8.77 -9.97 -3.24
N PRO A 69 7.95 -11.02 -3.17
CA PRO A 69 7.36 -11.62 -4.35
C PRO A 69 6.35 -10.64 -4.95
N ARG A 70 6.25 -10.62 -6.27
CA ARG A 70 5.21 -9.87 -6.99
C ARG A 70 5.11 -8.38 -6.61
N ARG A 71 6.23 -7.68 -6.52
CA ARG A 71 6.31 -6.25 -6.17
C ARG A 71 5.43 -5.34 -7.02
N LEU A 72 5.15 -5.74 -8.25
CA LEU A 72 4.34 -4.98 -9.21
C LEU A 72 2.84 -5.33 -9.17
N SER A 73 2.42 -6.30 -8.36
CA SER A 73 1.01 -6.69 -8.16
C SER A 73 0.49 -6.25 -6.79
N GLY A 74 -0.83 -6.35 -6.58
CA GLY A 74 -1.47 -6.04 -5.30
C GLY A 74 -1.38 -4.57 -4.90
N ARG A 75 -1.41 -3.68 -5.90
CA ARG A 75 -1.17 -2.25 -5.75
C ARG A 75 -2.43 -1.44 -5.47
N GLY A 76 -3.55 -2.10 -5.26
CA GLY A 76 -4.81 -1.44 -4.95
C GLY A 76 -4.86 -0.95 -3.51
N LEU A 77 -5.72 0.02 -3.29
CA LEU A 77 -6.01 0.64 -2.01
C LEU A 77 -7.41 0.27 -1.56
N ALA A 78 -7.64 0.22 -0.25
CA ALA A 78 -8.95 0.13 0.33
C ALA A 78 -9.24 1.41 1.13
N TYR A 79 -10.49 1.84 1.09
CA TYR A 79 -10.97 2.99 1.85
C TYR A 79 -11.97 2.54 2.91
N TRP A 80 -11.90 3.16 4.07
CA TRP A 80 -12.85 2.97 5.15
C TRP A 80 -13.19 4.31 5.81
N THR A 81 -14.43 4.45 6.24
CA THR A 81 -14.89 5.57 7.05
C THR A 81 -16.02 5.16 7.98
N ASP A 82 -16.11 5.83 9.13
CA ASP A 82 -17.28 5.80 10.02
C ASP A 82 -18.03 7.15 10.03
N GLY A 83 -17.73 8.02 9.06
CA GLY A 83 -18.29 9.37 8.97
C GLY A 83 -17.52 10.44 9.74
N LYS A 84 -16.58 10.06 10.62
CA LYS A 84 -15.70 10.97 11.37
C LYS A 84 -14.25 10.77 10.96
N GLU A 85 -13.80 9.53 10.97
CA GLU A 85 -12.48 9.13 10.50
C GLU A 85 -12.54 8.57 9.10
N GLU A 86 -11.48 8.80 8.34
CA GLU A 86 -11.30 8.30 6.99
C GLU A 86 -9.91 7.68 6.89
N ARG A 87 -9.85 6.43 6.38
CA ARG A 87 -8.61 5.66 6.32
C ARG A 87 -8.36 5.10 4.93
N ILE A 88 -7.11 5.20 4.49
CA ILE A 88 -6.59 4.43 3.37
C ILE A 88 -5.81 3.25 3.93
N LEU A 89 -6.18 2.05 3.50
CA LEU A 89 -5.53 0.81 3.90
C LEU A 89 -4.84 0.19 2.69
N TYR A 90 -3.58 -0.18 2.83
CA TYR A 90 -2.84 -0.82 1.76
C TYR A 90 -1.79 -1.79 2.30
N VAL A 91 -1.31 -2.68 1.45
CA VAL A 91 -0.25 -3.63 1.81
C VAL A 91 1.02 -3.27 1.06
N THR A 92 2.11 -3.11 1.80
CA THR A 92 3.43 -2.83 1.25
C THR A 92 4.01 -4.04 0.49
N PRO A 93 5.05 -3.86 -0.35
CA PRO A 93 5.76 -4.99 -0.94
C PRO A 93 6.24 -6.02 0.07
N GLY A 94 6.80 -5.59 1.20
CA GLY A 94 7.30 -6.46 2.27
C GLY A 94 6.23 -7.13 3.12
N TYR A 95 4.94 -7.04 2.69
CA TYR A 95 3.81 -7.69 3.33
C TYR A 95 3.49 -7.12 4.71
N ARG A 96 3.32 -5.81 4.77
CA ARG A 96 2.83 -5.06 5.94
C ARG A 96 1.53 -4.37 5.57
N LEU A 97 0.51 -4.50 6.41
CA LEU A 97 -0.74 -3.75 6.27
C LEU A 97 -0.57 -2.40 6.97
N VAL A 98 -0.78 -1.33 6.24
CA VAL A 98 -0.61 0.05 6.71
C VAL A 98 -1.95 0.77 6.68
N ALA A 99 -2.25 1.53 7.73
CA ALA A 99 -3.40 2.42 7.80
C ALA A 99 -2.95 3.88 7.82
N LEU A 100 -3.41 4.65 6.83
CA LEU A 100 -3.15 6.07 6.70
C LEU A 100 -4.42 6.88 6.95
N ASN A 101 -4.28 8.03 7.55
CA ASN A 101 -5.32 9.04 7.55
C ASN A 101 -5.53 9.52 6.10
N ALA A 102 -6.73 9.40 5.57
CA ALA A 102 -7.03 9.70 4.17
C ALA A 102 -6.79 11.18 3.80
N LYS A 103 -6.94 12.09 4.77
CA LYS A 103 -6.77 13.54 4.54
C LYS A 103 -5.31 13.99 4.55
N THR A 104 -4.46 13.32 5.34
CA THR A 104 -3.09 13.80 5.60
C THR A 104 -2.00 12.87 5.09
N GLY A 105 -2.33 11.62 4.75
CA GLY A 105 -1.33 10.60 4.38
C GLY A 105 -0.46 10.11 5.54
N MET A 106 -0.70 10.59 6.77
CA MET A 106 0.04 10.15 7.94
C MET A 106 -0.46 8.80 8.43
N ARG A 107 0.44 7.97 8.94
CA ARG A 107 0.07 6.71 9.61
C ARG A 107 -0.83 6.99 10.79
N ILE A 108 -1.74 6.05 11.07
CA ILE A 108 -2.65 6.11 12.22
C ILE A 108 -2.02 5.32 13.37
N PRO A 109 -1.45 5.97 14.41
CA PRO A 109 -0.65 5.29 15.43
C PRO A 109 -1.40 4.23 16.23
N THR A 110 -2.74 4.34 16.32
CA THR A 110 -3.58 3.39 17.04
C THR A 110 -3.84 2.08 16.28
N PHE A 111 -3.40 1.99 15.02
CA PHE A 111 -3.55 0.80 14.19
C PHE A 111 -2.26 -0.03 14.25
N GLY A 112 -2.36 -1.26 14.79
CA GLY A 112 -1.21 -2.14 14.94
C GLY A 112 -0.07 -1.53 15.78
N ASP A 113 1.12 -1.55 15.23
CA ASP A 113 2.31 -0.90 15.78
C ASP A 113 2.61 0.35 14.96
N ASP A 114 2.29 1.51 15.50
CA ASP A 114 2.47 2.83 14.85
C ASP A 114 1.94 2.88 13.39
N GLY A 115 0.71 2.40 13.19
CA GLY A 115 0.04 2.42 11.87
C GLY A 115 0.29 1.19 11.01
N ILE A 116 0.99 0.16 11.52
CA ILE A 116 1.44 -0.99 10.75
C ILE A 116 1.08 -2.30 11.44
N VAL A 117 0.58 -3.26 10.68
CA VAL A 117 0.46 -4.67 11.07
C VAL A 117 1.42 -5.50 10.22
N ASP A 118 2.36 -6.19 10.85
CA ASP A 118 3.26 -7.12 10.16
C ASP A 118 2.51 -8.41 9.81
N LEU A 119 2.20 -8.58 8.53
CA LEU A 119 1.45 -9.73 8.05
C LEU A 119 2.27 -11.03 7.99
N LYS A 120 3.58 -10.99 8.24
CA LYS A 120 4.41 -12.19 8.39
C LYS A 120 4.44 -12.72 9.82
N GLN A 121 3.89 -11.96 10.76
CA GLN A 121 3.75 -12.39 12.15
C GLN A 121 2.38 -13.01 12.41
N ASN A 122 2.29 -13.80 13.49
CA ASN A 122 1.05 -14.43 13.97
C ASN A 122 0.30 -15.21 12.87
N ILE A 123 1.04 -15.88 12.02
CA ILE A 123 0.56 -16.93 11.12
C ILE A 123 1.00 -18.28 11.69
N ASP A 124 0.23 -19.32 11.41
CA ASP A 124 0.41 -20.67 12.01
C ASP A 124 1.73 -21.35 11.58
N GLN A 125 2.72 -20.56 11.17
CA GLN A 125 4.00 -20.99 10.61
C GLN A 125 5.05 -19.92 10.87
N GLU A 126 6.24 -20.31 11.31
CA GLU A 126 7.38 -19.39 11.36
C GLU A 126 7.83 -19.04 9.94
N ILE A 127 7.95 -17.75 9.69
CA ILE A 127 8.48 -17.20 8.43
C ILE A 127 9.57 -16.21 8.77
N ASP A 128 10.72 -16.32 8.13
CA ASP A 128 11.72 -15.28 8.18
C ASP A 128 11.13 -13.98 7.61
N PRO A 129 11.02 -12.92 8.42
CA PRO A 129 10.46 -11.64 7.98
C PRO A 129 11.18 -11.05 6.76
N MET A 130 12.46 -11.39 6.59
CA MET A 130 13.30 -10.92 5.49
C MET A 130 13.21 -11.79 4.24
N SER A 131 12.54 -12.95 4.31
CA SER A 131 12.37 -13.82 3.15
C SER A 131 11.36 -13.27 2.14
N GLY A 132 11.53 -13.60 0.88
CA GLY A 132 10.61 -13.28 -0.21
C GLY A 132 9.56 -14.36 -0.48
N GLU A 133 9.19 -15.18 0.48
CA GLU A 133 8.32 -16.34 0.27
C GLU A 133 6.84 -15.96 0.14
N ILE A 134 6.41 -14.95 0.88
CA ILE A 134 5.00 -14.52 0.91
C ILE A 134 4.88 -13.01 0.71
N GLY A 135 3.81 -12.61 0.05
CA GLY A 135 3.45 -11.20 -0.18
C GLY A 135 1.98 -11.05 -0.53
N LEU A 136 1.61 -9.95 -1.17
CA LEU A 136 0.24 -9.70 -1.62
C LEU A 136 0.18 -9.58 -3.14
N HIS A 137 -0.83 -10.23 -3.73
CA HIS A 137 -1.15 -10.12 -5.16
C HIS A 137 -2.47 -9.37 -5.41
N ALA A 138 -3.41 -9.43 -4.48
CA ALA A 138 -4.72 -8.81 -4.56
C ALA A 138 -4.77 -7.47 -3.79
N THR A 139 -5.77 -6.64 -4.12
CA THR A 139 -6.10 -5.47 -3.32
C THR A 139 -6.70 -5.91 -1.98
N PRO A 140 -6.32 -5.31 -0.84
CA PRO A 140 -7.06 -5.50 0.40
C PRO A 140 -8.50 -5.02 0.21
N THR A 141 -9.44 -5.69 0.86
CA THR A 141 -10.87 -5.39 0.70
C THR A 141 -11.50 -5.08 2.05
N VAL A 142 -12.19 -3.94 2.15
CA VAL A 142 -12.92 -3.56 3.36
C VAL A 142 -14.36 -4.11 3.27
N ALA A 143 -14.79 -4.77 4.33
CA ALA A 143 -16.15 -5.25 4.55
C ALA A 143 -16.61 -4.81 5.95
N GLY A 144 -17.43 -3.76 6.03
CA GLY A 144 -17.80 -3.14 7.29
C GLY A 144 -16.58 -2.61 8.05
N ASN A 145 -16.32 -3.13 9.23
CA ASN A 145 -15.17 -2.76 10.07
C ASN A 145 -13.99 -3.73 9.95
N VAL A 146 -13.98 -4.56 8.95
CA VAL A 146 -12.92 -5.56 8.73
C VAL A 146 -12.23 -5.29 7.40
N VAL A 147 -10.90 -5.22 7.41
CA VAL A 147 -10.09 -5.30 6.20
C VAL A 147 -9.61 -6.73 5.99
N VAL A 148 -9.96 -7.29 4.85
CA VAL A 148 -9.59 -8.65 4.44
C VAL A 148 -8.34 -8.59 3.58
N VAL A 149 -7.34 -9.37 3.94
CA VAL A 149 -6.05 -9.46 3.24
C VAL A 149 -5.78 -10.91 2.86
N GLY A 150 -5.49 -11.13 1.59
CA GLY A 150 -5.02 -12.40 1.08
C GLY A 150 -3.52 -12.58 1.18
N ALA A 151 -3.01 -13.60 0.53
CA ALA A 151 -1.58 -13.85 0.41
C ALA A 151 -1.24 -14.37 -0.99
N ALA A 152 -0.01 -14.12 -1.42
CA ALA A 152 0.54 -14.66 -2.65
C ALA A 152 1.94 -15.22 -2.40
N HIS A 153 2.24 -16.34 -3.03
CA HIS A 153 3.53 -16.99 -2.93
C HIS A 153 4.49 -16.53 -4.04
N ARG A 154 5.74 -16.82 -3.83
CA ARG A 154 6.79 -16.66 -4.83
C ARG A 154 6.45 -17.46 -6.10
N TRP A 155 6.73 -16.88 -7.26
CA TRP A 155 6.54 -17.54 -8.56
C TRP A 155 7.53 -18.66 -8.77
N GLY A 156 7.05 -19.79 -9.29
CA GLY A 156 7.81 -20.86 -9.91
C GLY A 156 9.08 -21.32 -9.18
N GLY A 157 9.41 -22.57 -9.25
CA GLY A 157 10.68 -23.10 -8.74
C GLY A 157 10.72 -23.48 -7.26
N VAL A 158 9.64 -23.25 -6.50
CA VAL A 158 9.51 -23.87 -5.19
C VAL A 158 8.72 -25.17 -5.40
N PRO A 159 9.28 -26.34 -5.06
CA PRO A 159 8.55 -27.60 -5.15
C PRO A 159 7.27 -27.49 -4.33
N THR A 160 6.16 -27.94 -4.89
CA THR A 160 4.92 -28.03 -4.12
C THR A 160 5.11 -29.06 -2.99
N GLY A 161 4.91 -28.62 -1.77
CA GLY A 161 5.07 -29.49 -0.60
C GLY A 161 4.30 -28.97 0.60
N LYS A 162 4.03 -29.85 1.57
CA LYS A 162 3.33 -29.48 2.81
C LYS A 162 4.14 -28.53 3.69
N ALA A 163 5.46 -28.47 3.49
CA ALA A 163 6.37 -27.57 4.20
C ALA A 163 6.40 -26.14 3.65
N ASN A 164 5.78 -25.90 2.48
CA ASN A 164 5.77 -24.55 1.90
C ASN A 164 4.92 -23.61 2.76
N VAL A 165 5.34 -22.34 2.81
CA VAL A 165 4.59 -21.29 3.48
C VAL A 165 3.16 -21.25 2.96
N LYS A 166 2.20 -21.32 3.88
CA LYS A 166 0.77 -21.31 3.55
C LYS A 166 0.30 -19.87 3.40
N GLY A 167 -0.48 -19.60 2.34
CA GLY A 167 -1.21 -18.36 2.20
C GLY A 167 -2.54 -18.45 2.94
N HIS A 168 -2.82 -17.48 3.79
CA HIS A 168 -4.09 -17.37 4.49
C HIS A 168 -4.85 -16.14 4.00
N ILE A 169 -6.18 -16.24 4.00
CA ILE A 169 -7.04 -15.05 3.96
C ILE A 169 -7.32 -14.68 5.41
N ARG A 170 -7.01 -13.44 5.78
CA ARG A 170 -7.14 -12.97 7.16
C ARG A 170 -7.92 -11.67 7.20
N GLY A 171 -8.76 -11.51 8.23
CA GLY A 171 -9.47 -10.28 8.54
C GLY A 171 -8.80 -9.55 9.69
N PHE A 172 -8.76 -8.22 9.60
CA PHE A 172 -8.24 -7.34 10.65
C PHE A 172 -9.23 -6.22 10.88
N ASP A 173 -9.44 -5.87 12.15
CA ASP A 173 -10.24 -4.70 12.50
C ASP A 173 -9.62 -3.43 11.90
N VAL A 174 -10.41 -2.64 11.19
CA VAL A 174 -9.90 -1.45 10.46
C VAL A 174 -9.43 -0.33 11.37
N ARG A 175 -9.85 -0.31 12.65
CA ARG A 175 -9.45 0.71 13.61
C ARG A 175 -8.19 0.34 14.38
N THR A 176 -8.06 -0.91 14.76
CA THR A 176 -7.01 -1.37 15.67
C THR A 176 -5.96 -2.25 15.02
N GLY A 177 -6.23 -2.81 13.85
CA GLY A 177 -5.35 -3.79 13.22
C GLY A 177 -5.34 -5.16 13.90
N LYS A 178 -6.18 -5.42 14.89
CA LYS A 178 -6.30 -6.72 15.55
C LYS A 178 -6.96 -7.73 14.61
N ARG A 179 -6.43 -8.94 14.60
CA ARG A 179 -6.98 -10.10 13.86
C ARG A 179 -8.18 -10.69 14.58
#